data_849483f9026049420f420991e1f175d4
#
_entry.id   849483f9026049420f420991e1f175d4
#
_cell.length_a   1.000
_cell.length_b   1.000
_cell.length_c   1.000
_cell.angle_alpha   90.00
_cell.angle_beta   90.00
_cell.angle_gamma   90.00
#
_symmetry.space_group_name_H-M   'P 1'
#
loop_
_entity.id
_entity.type
_entity.pdbx_description
1 polymer ?
#
loop_
_entity_poly.entity_id
_entity_poly.type
_entity_poly.pdbx_seq_one_letter_code
_entity_poly.pdbx_strand_id
1 'polypeptide(L)'
;ASVPQWAYTGQKRAIPEESKMRKVRLVPILALFFSLSALAGSPADQAWQTLADRFIDEMPALNPVGATHLGDHRFDGQLNEVSAEARAEEARFIRRYQAEMAGIDRAGLSRANQVDYALLAHELESSLWSMEQLQPWAWNPLEYTQLTGGAIYSLMAREFAPIEQRLGHAADRLEQFPRLLEQVRGTLVPARVPQVHAETAVRQNKGVLSILDNMVKPALGSLPEAEQERLVTAMEAASAAIETHQEWLENTLLPNAKGEFRVGPDIFDTRLAFALNTPLTREQIRERAESEFHRVRGEMYEVASAIYAEQYPLAKLPEAPDEAFRQVIIRAALEVAYKDLPPRDGIVETAKAQIEQATQFVRDHDLVEVPDDPVEVIIMPEFARGFSIAYCDSPGPLDTGQKTFYAISPIPEQWDDKQVNSFLREYNVYSMQDLTVHEAMPGHFLQLAHSGRYPSTLRAVLQSGTFIEGWAVYAEQLMVNAGYNDNDPRQKLIALKWLLRSVTNALMDQAIHVDGMSREEAMDLMVEGGFQEEREAALKWVRAQLSFTQLSTYMVGYLEHIDLQAEVREAWGEDYTPRRYHDTLLSFGSPPVQYVRALMLDLPIPE
;
A
#
# COMPACT_ATOMS: atom_id res chain seq x y z
N ALA A 1 -38.21 13.44 30.87
CA ALA A 1 -39.62 13.11 31.01
C ALA A 1 -39.89 11.73 30.39
N SER A 2 -40.13 10.81 31.30
CA SER A 2 -40.99 9.60 31.25
C SER A 2 -41.05 8.71 30.00
N VAL A 3 -40.54 7.52 30.23
CA VAL A 3 -40.80 6.21 29.58
C VAL A 3 -42.28 5.80 29.85
N PRO A 4 -42.90 4.97 28.99
CA PRO A 4 -43.75 3.89 29.51
C PRO A 4 -43.33 2.49 29.08
N GLN A 5 -43.20 1.63 30.10
CA GLN A 5 -43.28 0.17 30.04
C GLN A 5 -44.66 -0.29 29.54
N TRP A 6 -44.69 -1.38 28.77
CA TRP A 6 -45.84 -2.31 28.73
C TRP A 6 -45.39 -3.75 28.87
N ALA A 7 -46.16 -4.43 29.74
CA ALA A 7 -45.89 -5.70 30.32
C ALA A 7 -46.41 -6.90 29.49
N TYR A 8 -45.80 -8.05 29.75
CA TYR A 8 -46.23 -9.41 29.42
C TYR A 8 -47.69 -9.72 29.77
N THR A 9 -48.39 -10.42 28.86
CA THR A 9 -49.42 -11.38 29.25
C THR A 9 -49.31 -12.64 28.42
N GLY A 10 -49.11 -13.75 29.11
CA GLY A 10 -49.07 -15.07 28.55
C GLY A 10 -50.49 -15.63 28.35
N GLN A 11 -50.67 -16.46 27.34
CA GLN A 11 -51.74 -17.43 27.29
C GLN A 11 -51.23 -18.77 26.78
N LYS A 12 -51.32 -19.78 27.66
CA LYS A 12 -51.23 -21.21 27.36
C LYS A 12 -52.46 -21.64 26.58
N ARG A 13 -52.32 -22.39 25.51
CA ARG A 13 -53.37 -23.24 24.97
C ARG A 13 -52.90 -24.69 24.83
N ALA A 14 -53.82 -25.56 25.27
CA ALA A 14 -53.72 -26.97 25.50
C ALA A 14 -53.62 -27.82 24.21
N ILE A 15 -53.04 -28.97 24.42
CA ILE A 15 -52.95 -30.13 23.52
C ILE A 15 -54.29 -30.88 23.52
N PRO A 16 -54.75 -31.40 22.39
CA PRO A 16 -55.62 -32.59 22.42
C PRO A 16 -54.89 -33.83 21.87
N GLU A 17 -54.94 -34.92 22.65
CA GLU A 17 -54.69 -36.27 22.22
C GLU A 17 -55.80 -36.78 21.27
N GLU A 18 -55.46 -37.62 20.32
CA GLU A 18 -55.93 -38.98 20.03
C GLU A 18 -55.67 -39.39 18.59
N SER A 19 -54.80 -40.36 18.46
CA SER A 19 -54.93 -41.70 17.85
C SER A 19 -55.53 -41.81 16.43
N LYS A 20 -54.69 -42.35 15.53
CA LYS A 20 -55.04 -43.50 14.65
C LYS A 20 -53.77 -44.09 14.02
N MET A 21 -53.46 -45.32 14.41
CA MET A 21 -52.44 -46.15 13.75
C MET A 21 -52.80 -46.37 12.27
N ARG A 22 -51.90 -45.98 11.37
CA ARG A 22 -51.85 -46.49 9.99
C ARG A 22 -50.54 -47.24 9.79
N LYS A 23 -50.65 -48.50 9.42
CA LYS A 23 -49.57 -49.42 9.08
C LYS A 23 -48.68 -48.78 8.01
N VAL A 24 -47.44 -48.44 8.36
CA VAL A 24 -46.42 -48.05 7.40
C VAL A 24 -45.63 -49.30 7.01
N ARG A 25 -45.65 -49.59 5.70
CA ARG A 25 -44.81 -50.61 5.06
C ARG A 25 -43.36 -50.20 5.20
N LEU A 26 -42.52 -51.07 5.78
CA LEU A 26 -41.05 -50.92 5.75
C LEU A 26 -40.59 -50.97 4.28
N VAL A 27 -40.09 -49.83 3.78
CA VAL A 27 -39.20 -49.75 2.63
C VAL A 27 -37.78 -49.73 3.21
N PRO A 28 -36.84 -50.58 2.78
CA PRO A 28 -35.48 -50.52 3.27
C PRO A 28 -34.84 -49.21 2.79
N ILE A 29 -34.56 -48.32 3.74
CA ILE A 29 -33.72 -47.15 3.50
C ILE A 29 -32.29 -47.66 3.31
N LEU A 30 -31.87 -47.71 2.05
CA LEU A 30 -30.46 -47.81 1.68
C LEU A 30 -29.77 -46.58 2.22
N ALA A 31 -29.07 -46.74 3.36
CA ALA A 31 -28.26 -45.67 3.93
C ALA A 31 -27.14 -45.36 2.93
N LEU A 32 -27.32 -44.29 2.18
CA LEU A 32 -26.20 -43.61 1.52
C LEU A 32 -25.32 -43.05 2.64
N PHE A 33 -24.27 -43.75 2.96
CA PHE A 33 -23.10 -43.14 3.62
C PHE A 33 -22.47 -42.14 2.62
N PHE A 34 -23.04 -40.96 2.52
CA PHE A 34 -22.28 -39.81 2.07
C PHE A 34 -21.28 -39.52 3.16
N SER A 35 -20.04 -39.85 2.87
CA SER A 35 -18.87 -39.61 3.70
C SER A 35 -18.86 -38.17 4.18
N LEU A 36 -18.93 -37.98 5.48
CA LEU A 36 -18.54 -36.74 6.16
C LEU A 36 -17.00 -36.49 6.06
N SER A 37 -16.42 -36.77 4.89
CA SER A 37 -14.99 -36.54 4.62
C SER A 37 -14.71 -35.16 4.02
N ALA A 38 -15.70 -34.26 3.97
CA ALA A 38 -15.58 -32.97 3.29
C ALA A 38 -15.17 -31.81 4.21
N LEU A 39 -14.76 -32.08 5.47
CA LEU A 39 -14.32 -31.06 6.42
C LEU A 39 -12.88 -31.25 6.95
N ALA A 40 -12.20 -32.32 6.57
CA ALA A 40 -10.77 -32.46 6.84
C ALA A 40 -10.04 -32.22 5.51
N GLY A 41 -9.26 -31.12 5.41
CA GLY A 41 -8.42 -30.87 4.24
C GLY A 41 -7.55 -32.07 3.88
N SER A 42 -7.04 -32.12 2.65
CA SER A 42 -6.16 -33.19 2.19
C SER A 42 -4.94 -33.34 3.14
N PRO A 43 -4.26 -34.50 3.18
CA PRO A 43 -2.99 -34.61 3.93
C PRO A 43 -1.97 -33.55 3.53
N ALA A 44 -1.95 -33.15 2.24
CA ALA A 44 -1.10 -32.07 1.75
C ALA A 44 -1.53 -30.70 2.33
N ASP A 45 -2.84 -30.40 2.38
CA ASP A 45 -3.34 -29.17 3.02
C ASP A 45 -3.00 -29.10 4.50
N GLN A 46 -3.09 -30.23 5.23
CA GLN A 46 -2.74 -30.27 6.64
C GLN A 46 -1.23 -30.03 6.86
N ALA A 47 -0.38 -30.65 6.03
CA ALA A 47 1.07 -30.44 6.08
C ALA A 47 1.43 -28.98 5.75
N TRP A 48 0.78 -28.41 4.73
CA TRP A 48 0.92 -27.03 4.35
C TRP A 48 0.53 -26.07 5.48
N GLN A 49 -0.66 -26.23 6.05
CA GLN A 49 -1.15 -25.37 7.12
C GLN A 49 -0.18 -25.38 8.33
N THR A 50 0.32 -26.57 8.69
CA THR A 50 1.28 -26.70 9.78
C THR A 50 2.58 -25.93 9.49
N LEU A 51 3.06 -25.97 8.23
CA LEU A 51 4.26 -25.22 7.83
C LEU A 51 3.99 -23.72 7.82
N ALA A 52 2.87 -23.28 7.24
CA ALA A 52 2.49 -21.88 7.13
C ALA A 52 2.28 -21.24 8.51
N ASP A 53 1.57 -21.90 9.42
CA ASP A 53 1.35 -21.43 10.79
C ASP A 53 2.68 -21.28 11.54
N ARG A 54 3.60 -22.25 11.40
CA ARG A 54 4.93 -22.17 11.99
C ARG A 54 5.77 -21.05 11.38
N PHE A 55 5.69 -20.83 10.07
CA PHE A 55 6.37 -19.70 9.43
C PHE A 55 5.92 -18.36 10.03
N ILE A 56 4.61 -18.15 10.15
CA ILE A 56 4.03 -16.93 10.74
C ILE A 56 4.41 -16.78 12.22
N ASP A 57 4.55 -17.89 12.96
CA ASP A 57 4.95 -17.84 14.37
C ASP A 57 6.45 -17.53 14.58
N GLU A 58 7.32 -18.03 13.71
CA GLU A 58 8.78 -17.92 13.87
C GLU A 58 9.37 -16.66 13.18
N MET A 59 8.84 -16.24 12.02
CA MET A 59 9.38 -15.13 11.22
C MET A 59 9.48 -13.81 12.00
N PRO A 60 8.51 -13.43 12.86
CA PRO A 60 8.54 -12.15 13.57
C PRO A 60 9.77 -11.97 14.48
N ALA A 61 10.35 -13.06 15.00
CA ALA A 61 11.53 -12.98 15.86
C ALA A 61 12.79 -12.47 15.11
N LEU A 62 12.85 -12.62 13.79
CA LEU A 62 13.95 -12.12 12.96
C LEU A 62 13.84 -10.62 12.66
N ASN A 63 12.65 -10.07 12.77
CA ASN A 63 12.38 -8.66 12.49
C ASN A 63 11.40 -8.08 13.54
N PRO A 64 11.84 -7.83 14.78
CA PRO A 64 10.98 -7.35 15.88
C PRO A 64 10.23 -6.05 15.57
N VAL A 65 10.85 -5.09 14.87
CA VAL A 65 10.19 -3.84 14.48
C VAL A 65 9.11 -4.10 13.43
N GLY A 66 9.40 -4.94 12.44
CA GLY A 66 8.42 -5.40 11.47
C GLY A 66 7.28 -6.20 12.11
N ALA A 67 7.57 -7.02 13.12
CA ALA A 67 6.55 -7.74 13.89
C ALA A 67 5.51 -6.81 14.51
N THR A 68 5.96 -5.74 15.19
CA THR A 68 5.06 -4.72 15.74
C THR A 68 4.20 -4.07 14.65
N HIS A 69 4.79 -3.78 13.49
CA HIS A 69 4.06 -3.19 12.35
C HIS A 69 3.00 -4.16 11.78
N LEU A 70 3.27 -5.47 11.80
CA LEU A 70 2.30 -6.50 11.41
C LEU A 70 1.20 -6.74 12.46
N GLY A 71 1.32 -6.17 13.67
CA GLY A 71 0.41 -6.40 14.79
C GLY A 71 0.79 -7.62 15.66
N ASP A 72 2.01 -8.15 15.53
CA ASP A 72 2.55 -9.15 16.43
C ASP A 72 3.36 -8.48 17.55
N HIS A 73 2.71 -8.30 18.71
CA HIS A 73 3.24 -7.56 19.84
C HIS A 73 4.13 -8.37 20.79
N ARG A 74 4.46 -9.62 20.45
CA ARG A 74 5.33 -10.48 21.29
C ARG A 74 6.76 -9.95 21.40
N PHE A 75 7.19 -9.13 20.44
CA PHE A 75 8.56 -8.65 20.29
C PHE A 75 8.70 -7.14 20.47
N ASP A 76 7.70 -6.45 21.01
CA ASP A 76 7.64 -4.99 21.10
C ASP A 76 8.80 -4.35 21.87
N GLY A 77 9.36 -5.02 22.88
CA GLY A 77 10.54 -4.56 23.60
C GLY A 77 11.88 -4.88 22.92
N GLN A 78 11.87 -5.60 21.78
CA GLN A 78 13.07 -6.01 21.08
C GLN A 78 13.37 -5.09 19.89
N LEU A 79 14.64 -5.03 19.50
CA LEU A 79 15.13 -4.27 18.35
C LEU A 79 15.91 -5.18 17.41
N ASN A 80 15.81 -4.94 16.12
CA ASN A 80 16.51 -5.71 15.10
C ASN A 80 18.03 -5.76 15.33
N GLU A 81 18.63 -6.86 14.93
CA GLU A 81 20.08 -7.02 14.81
C GLU A 81 20.54 -6.73 13.38
N VAL A 82 21.52 -5.81 13.25
CA VAL A 82 22.11 -5.44 11.96
C VAL A 82 23.56 -5.95 11.91
N SER A 83 23.71 -7.28 11.89
CA SER A 83 25.03 -7.94 11.89
C SER A 83 25.14 -8.96 10.76
N ALA A 84 26.37 -9.42 10.45
CA ALA A 84 26.59 -10.50 9.51
C ALA A 84 26.01 -11.82 10.02
N GLU A 85 26.03 -12.03 11.31
CA GLU A 85 25.48 -13.20 12.00
C GLU A 85 23.96 -13.26 11.86
N ALA A 86 23.27 -12.14 12.07
CA ALA A 86 21.81 -12.05 11.90
C ALA A 86 21.39 -12.32 10.45
N ARG A 87 22.09 -11.73 9.47
CA ARG A 87 21.84 -12.02 8.05
C ARG A 87 22.07 -13.50 7.71
N ALA A 88 23.11 -14.12 8.27
CA ALA A 88 23.36 -15.55 8.06
C ALA A 88 22.28 -16.44 8.72
N GLU A 89 21.71 -16.00 9.84
CA GLU A 89 20.59 -16.68 10.50
C GLU A 89 19.32 -16.59 9.66
N GLU A 90 18.98 -15.41 9.18
CA GLU A 90 17.86 -15.18 8.28
C GLU A 90 17.99 -16.00 6.98
N ALA A 91 19.16 -16.03 6.36
CA ALA A 91 19.39 -16.86 5.19
C ALA A 91 19.23 -18.37 5.49
N ARG A 92 19.63 -18.84 6.68
CA ARG A 92 19.40 -20.24 7.10
C ARG A 92 17.91 -20.51 7.33
N PHE A 93 17.18 -19.58 7.92
CA PHE A 93 15.74 -19.65 8.10
C PHE A 93 15.03 -19.80 6.77
N ILE A 94 15.32 -18.91 5.81
CA ILE A 94 14.73 -18.94 4.45
C ILE A 94 14.98 -20.29 3.78
N ARG A 95 16.25 -20.74 3.73
CA ARG A 95 16.60 -22.01 3.07
C ARG A 95 15.97 -23.24 3.74
N ARG A 96 15.77 -23.20 5.05
CA ARG A 96 15.04 -24.25 5.76
C ARG A 96 13.61 -24.35 5.27
N TYR A 97 12.88 -23.24 5.19
CA TYR A 97 11.50 -23.21 4.72
C TYR A 97 11.40 -23.61 3.24
N GLN A 98 12.32 -23.16 2.38
CA GLN A 98 12.37 -23.61 0.99
C GLN A 98 12.53 -25.14 0.88
N ALA A 99 13.43 -25.73 1.68
CA ALA A 99 13.64 -27.17 1.69
C ALA A 99 12.43 -27.97 2.21
N GLU A 100 11.75 -27.46 3.25
CA GLU A 100 10.56 -28.10 3.78
C GLU A 100 9.36 -27.98 2.82
N MET A 101 9.16 -26.82 2.17
CA MET A 101 8.16 -26.63 1.14
C MET A 101 8.33 -27.59 -0.04
N ALA A 102 9.56 -27.85 -0.45
CA ALA A 102 9.85 -28.80 -1.54
C ALA A 102 9.38 -30.24 -1.22
N GLY A 103 9.16 -30.56 0.04
CA GLY A 103 8.60 -31.86 0.48
C GLY A 103 7.08 -31.95 0.42
N ILE A 104 6.36 -30.85 0.12
CA ILE A 104 4.89 -30.83 0.07
C ILE A 104 4.43 -31.11 -1.37
N ASP A 105 3.49 -32.04 -1.50
CA ASP A 105 2.81 -32.30 -2.79
C ASP A 105 1.89 -31.14 -3.16
N ARG A 106 2.41 -30.18 -3.95
CA ARG A 106 1.65 -29.00 -4.41
C ARG A 106 0.37 -29.38 -5.17
N ALA A 107 0.40 -30.44 -5.96
CA ALA A 107 -0.77 -30.88 -6.73
C ALA A 107 -1.90 -31.42 -5.83
N GLY A 108 -1.56 -31.91 -4.63
CA GLY A 108 -2.51 -32.35 -3.62
C GLY A 108 -3.12 -31.23 -2.76
N LEU A 109 -2.66 -29.99 -2.92
CA LEU A 109 -3.19 -28.82 -2.21
C LEU A 109 -4.54 -28.37 -2.79
N SER A 110 -5.38 -27.82 -1.93
CA SER A 110 -6.53 -27.02 -2.37
C SER A 110 -6.07 -25.80 -3.18
N ARG A 111 -6.92 -25.27 -4.05
CA ARG A 111 -6.59 -24.11 -4.89
C ARG A 111 -6.14 -22.88 -4.06
N ALA A 112 -6.81 -22.65 -2.91
CA ALA A 112 -6.44 -21.60 -1.99
C ALA A 112 -5.02 -21.79 -1.44
N ASN A 113 -4.68 -23.01 -1.00
CA ASN A 113 -3.35 -23.34 -0.48
C ASN A 113 -2.29 -23.40 -1.60
N GLN A 114 -2.64 -23.68 -2.85
CA GLN A 114 -1.71 -23.54 -3.98
C GLN A 114 -1.28 -22.09 -4.19
N VAL A 115 -2.20 -21.13 -4.02
CA VAL A 115 -1.89 -19.70 -4.06
C VAL A 115 -0.97 -19.33 -2.89
N ASP A 116 -1.33 -19.72 -1.67
CA ASP A 116 -0.54 -19.39 -0.48
C ASP A 116 0.87 -20.01 -0.54
N TYR A 117 0.99 -21.22 -1.09
CA TYR A 117 2.28 -21.86 -1.38
C TYR A 117 3.11 -21.04 -2.38
N ALA A 118 2.50 -20.57 -3.46
CA ALA A 118 3.20 -19.77 -4.46
C ALA A 118 3.65 -18.41 -3.89
N LEU A 119 2.82 -17.78 -3.04
CA LEU A 119 3.19 -16.52 -2.36
C LEU A 119 4.40 -16.71 -1.44
N LEU A 120 4.39 -17.77 -0.61
CA LEU A 120 5.52 -18.01 0.29
C LEU A 120 6.80 -18.40 -0.47
N ALA A 121 6.67 -19.21 -1.53
CA ALA A 121 7.82 -19.55 -2.37
C ALA A 121 8.46 -18.30 -2.98
N HIS A 122 7.63 -17.43 -3.54
CA HIS A 122 8.05 -16.15 -4.12
C HIS A 122 8.72 -15.22 -3.08
N GLU A 123 8.15 -15.09 -1.90
CA GLU A 123 8.72 -14.28 -0.81
C GLU A 123 10.08 -14.78 -0.38
N LEU A 124 10.21 -16.10 -0.14
CA LEU A 124 11.48 -16.70 0.27
C LEU A 124 12.57 -16.55 -0.81
N GLU A 125 12.21 -16.68 -2.08
CA GLU A 125 13.16 -16.51 -3.20
C GLU A 125 13.58 -15.04 -3.34
N SER A 126 12.62 -14.11 -3.32
CA SER A 126 12.85 -12.67 -3.42
C SER A 126 13.72 -12.15 -2.26
N SER A 127 13.40 -12.57 -1.03
CA SER A 127 14.16 -12.18 0.16
C SER A 127 15.60 -12.69 0.11
N LEU A 128 15.81 -13.95 -0.27
CA LEU A 128 17.15 -14.52 -0.39
C LEU A 128 17.96 -13.82 -1.49
N TRP A 129 17.37 -13.58 -2.65
CA TRP A 129 18.00 -12.83 -3.74
C TRP A 129 18.36 -11.40 -3.31
N SER A 130 17.45 -10.70 -2.63
CA SER A 130 17.69 -9.34 -2.12
C SER A 130 18.88 -9.34 -1.16
N MET A 131 18.91 -10.29 -0.23
CA MET A 131 19.98 -10.38 0.77
C MET A 131 21.34 -10.71 0.15
N GLU A 132 21.41 -11.62 -0.82
CA GLU A 132 22.67 -12.19 -1.33
C GLU A 132 23.17 -11.48 -2.60
N GLN A 133 22.29 -11.00 -3.48
CA GLN A 133 22.65 -10.41 -4.76
C GLN A 133 22.53 -8.89 -4.75
N LEU A 134 21.39 -8.34 -4.38
CA LEU A 134 21.17 -6.90 -4.34
C LEU A 134 21.92 -6.25 -3.18
N GLN A 135 21.90 -6.88 -2.01
CA GLN A 135 22.61 -6.46 -0.80
C GLN A 135 22.31 -5.01 -0.37
N PRO A 136 21.03 -4.59 -0.26
CA PRO A 136 20.70 -3.22 0.13
C PRO A 136 21.23 -2.87 1.51
N TRP A 137 21.38 -3.85 2.39
CA TRP A 137 22.00 -3.71 3.69
C TRP A 137 23.39 -3.06 3.67
N ALA A 138 24.13 -3.14 2.55
CA ALA A 138 25.48 -2.58 2.42
C ALA A 138 25.52 -1.18 1.80
N TRP A 139 24.44 -0.75 1.10
CA TRP A 139 24.47 0.48 0.33
C TRP A 139 23.25 1.40 0.50
N ASN A 140 22.15 0.92 1.10
CA ASN A 140 20.95 1.73 1.28
C ASN A 140 20.79 2.21 2.73
N PRO A 141 21.27 3.43 3.09
CA PRO A 141 21.16 3.94 4.45
C PRO A 141 19.70 4.23 4.86
N LEU A 142 18.77 4.35 3.90
CA LEU A 142 17.38 4.69 4.18
C LEU A 142 16.63 3.56 4.88
N GLU A 143 17.00 2.29 4.64
CA GLU A 143 16.44 1.15 5.38
C GLU A 143 16.66 1.29 6.89
N TYR A 144 17.82 1.80 7.27
CA TYR A 144 18.16 2.00 8.67
C TYR A 144 17.50 3.24 9.28
N THR A 145 17.29 4.30 8.50
CA THR A 145 16.51 5.46 8.94
C THR A 145 15.05 5.06 9.16
N GLN A 146 14.48 4.24 8.27
CA GLN A 146 13.13 3.70 8.43
C GLN A 146 13.04 2.76 9.62
N LEU A 147 14.03 1.89 9.83
CA LEU A 147 14.10 0.99 10.98
C LEU A 147 14.12 1.76 12.30
N THR A 148 14.97 2.77 12.44
CA THR A 148 15.08 3.58 13.68
C THR A 148 13.81 4.40 13.94
N GLY A 149 13.25 5.03 12.92
CA GLY A 149 11.99 5.77 13.02
C GLY A 149 10.81 4.85 13.34
N GLY A 150 10.67 3.75 12.58
CA GLY A 150 9.62 2.76 12.74
C GLY A 150 9.65 2.06 14.10
N ALA A 151 10.83 1.88 14.70
CA ALA A 151 10.99 1.24 15.99
C ALA A 151 10.20 1.92 17.12
N ILE A 152 10.07 3.23 17.09
CA ILE A 152 9.34 4.02 18.09
C ILE A 152 7.95 4.39 17.59
N TYR A 153 7.84 4.79 16.31
CA TYR A 153 6.55 5.18 15.74
C TYR A 153 5.49 4.07 15.85
N SER A 154 5.82 2.85 15.50
CA SER A 154 4.87 1.72 15.53
C SER A 154 4.33 1.44 16.93
N LEU A 155 5.11 1.69 17.99
CA LEU A 155 4.66 1.56 19.37
C LEU A 155 3.72 2.69 19.80
N MET A 156 3.86 3.89 19.21
CA MET A 156 3.17 5.10 19.67
C MET A 156 1.97 5.48 18.82
N ALA A 157 1.92 5.06 17.56
CA ALA A 157 0.91 5.51 16.59
C ALA A 157 -0.49 4.95 16.87
N ARG A 158 -0.60 3.75 17.47
CA ARG A 158 -1.87 3.05 17.71
C ARG A 158 -2.04 2.67 19.18
N GLU A 159 -3.29 2.46 19.58
CA GLU A 159 -3.67 2.13 20.96
C GLU A 159 -3.91 0.61 21.13
N PHE A 160 -2.96 -0.22 20.69
CA PHE A 160 -3.07 -1.68 20.79
C PHE A 160 -2.84 -2.22 22.23
N ALA A 161 -2.23 -1.42 23.11
CA ALA A 161 -1.98 -1.73 24.51
C ALA A 161 -2.05 -0.44 25.36
N PRO A 162 -2.15 -0.54 26.72
CA PRO A 162 -2.03 0.61 27.60
C PRO A 162 -0.77 1.43 27.31
N ILE A 163 -0.87 2.76 27.41
CA ILE A 163 0.24 3.66 27.09
C ILE A 163 1.48 3.38 27.92
N GLU A 164 1.32 2.99 29.18
CA GLU A 164 2.41 2.66 30.10
C GLU A 164 3.22 1.46 29.59
N GLN A 165 2.54 0.44 29.07
CA GLN A 165 3.21 -0.73 28.47
C GLN A 165 3.97 -0.34 27.20
N ARG A 166 3.34 0.43 26.29
CA ARG A 166 3.97 0.88 25.05
C ARG A 166 5.19 1.76 25.31
N LEU A 167 5.14 2.65 26.31
CA LEU A 167 6.27 3.46 26.74
C LEU A 167 7.39 2.60 27.38
N GLY A 168 7.04 1.54 28.12
CA GLY A 168 8.01 0.57 28.62
C GLY A 168 8.78 -0.10 27.46
N HIS A 169 8.07 -0.57 26.43
CA HIS A 169 8.70 -1.12 25.23
C HIS A 169 9.50 -0.09 24.44
N ALA A 170 9.06 1.18 24.40
CA ALA A 170 9.84 2.25 23.82
C ALA A 170 11.17 2.45 24.55
N ALA A 171 11.17 2.41 25.90
CA ALA A 171 12.41 2.45 26.69
C ALA A 171 13.33 1.27 26.36
N ASP A 172 12.79 0.03 26.31
CA ASP A 172 13.53 -1.18 25.95
C ASP A 172 14.23 -1.06 24.59
N ARG A 173 13.54 -0.49 23.57
CA ARG A 173 14.11 -0.25 22.23
C ARG A 173 15.14 0.88 22.24
N LEU A 174 14.84 2.01 22.89
CA LEU A 174 15.74 3.17 22.92
C LEU A 174 17.08 2.86 23.60
N GLU A 175 17.08 2.03 24.65
CA GLU A 175 18.30 1.54 25.30
C GLU A 175 19.22 0.76 24.32
N GLN A 176 18.68 0.21 23.23
CA GLN A 176 19.42 -0.56 22.22
C GLN A 176 19.89 0.30 21.03
N PHE A 177 19.44 1.55 20.87
CA PHE A 177 19.83 2.43 19.75
C PHE A 177 21.34 2.63 19.61
N PRO A 178 22.13 2.81 20.71
CA PRO A 178 23.60 2.92 20.57
C PRO A 178 24.20 1.70 19.86
N ARG A 179 23.79 0.46 20.23
CA ARG A 179 24.21 -0.78 19.58
C ARG A 179 23.79 -0.82 18.12
N LEU A 180 22.50 -0.60 17.83
CA LEU A 180 21.96 -0.65 16.47
C LEU A 180 22.71 0.30 15.54
N LEU A 181 22.88 1.57 15.93
CA LEU A 181 23.50 2.57 15.08
C LEU A 181 25.02 2.33 14.90
N GLU A 182 25.68 1.70 15.87
CA GLU A 182 27.06 1.21 15.70
C GLU A 182 27.14 0.09 14.66
N GLN A 183 26.22 -0.90 14.73
CA GLN A 183 26.13 -1.98 13.73
C GLN A 183 25.83 -1.43 12.33
N VAL A 184 24.95 -0.44 12.20
CA VAL A 184 24.66 0.23 10.92
C VAL A 184 25.91 0.86 10.32
N ARG A 185 26.66 1.63 11.12
CA ARG A 185 27.93 2.23 10.67
C ARG A 185 28.98 1.19 10.26
N GLY A 186 28.99 0.02 10.92
CA GLY A 186 29.88 -1.09 10.59
C GLY A 186 29.42 -1.90 9.37
N THR A 187 28.16 -1.80 8.99
CA THR A 187 27.55 -2.59 7.90
C THR A 187 27.54 -1.84 6.57
N LEU A 188 27.22 -0.55 6.58
CA LEU A 188 27.23 0.28 5.38
C LEU A 188 28.63 0.42 4.80
N VAL A 189 28.75 0.29 3.49
CA VAL A 189 29.98 0.46 2.72
C VAL A 189 29.89 1.80 1.96
N PRO A 190 30.46 2.91 2.46
CA PRO A 190 30.24 4.26 1.92
C PRO A 190 30.45 4.36 0.41
N ALA A 191 31.48 3.69 -0.13
CA ALA A 191 31.78 3.70 -1.57
C ALA A 191 30.68 3.06 -2.45
N ARG A 192 29.81 2.23 -1.86
CA ARG A 192 28.65 1.63 -2.56
C ARG A 192 27.37 2.45 -2.47
N VAL A 193 27.32 3.41 -1.55
CA VAL A 193 26.13 4.24 -1.33
C VAL A 193 26.03 5.27 -2.44
N PRO A 194 24.89 5.38 -3.15
CA PRO A 194 24.67 6.48 -4.08
C PRO A 194 24.55 7.81 -3.34
N GLN A 195 25.05 8.88 -3.96
CA GLN A 195 25.06 10.21 -3.34
C GLN A 195 23.66 10.66 -2.92
N VAL A 196 22.65 10.45 -3.77
CA VAL A 196 21.25 10.83 -3.48
C VAL A 196 20.68 10.11 -2.25
N HIS A 197 21.07 8.85 -2.01
CA HIS A 197 20.69 8.10 -0.81
C HIS A 197 21.36 8.66 0.44
N ALA A 198 22.65 8.98 0.36
CA ALA A 198 23.38 9.58 1.47
C ALA A 198 22.83 10.96 1.84
N GLU A 199 22.57 11.83 0.85
CA GLU A 199 21.95 13.16 1.06
C GLU A 199 20.56 13.05 1.69
N THR A 200 19.78 12.05 1.28
CA THR A 200 18.45 11.82 1.83
C THR A 200 18.52 11.30 3.26
N ALA A 201 19.41 10.35 3.55
CA ALA A 201 19.64 9.86 4.91
C ALA A 201 20.05 10.98 5.88
N VAL A 202 20.96 11.86 5.45
CA VAL A 202 21.36 13.05 6.24
C VAL A 202 20.16 13.93 6.61
N ARG A 203 19.23 14.13 5.67
CA ARG A 203 18.03 14.94 5.92
C ARG A 203 17.03 14.25 6.86
N GLN A 204 16.86 12.92 6.73
CA GLN A 204 15.83 12.16 7.42
C GLN A 204 16.21 11.74 8.83
N ASN A 205 17.49 11.47 9.08
CA ASN A 205 17.93 10.94 10.37
C ASN A 205 17.53 11.84 11.55
N LYS A 206 17.53 13.16 11.38
CA LYS A 206 17.06 14.12 12.40
C LYS A 206 15.55 14.01 12.70
N GLY A 207 14.76 13.53 11.73
CA GLY A 207 13.33 13.29 11.91
C GLY A 207 13.00 12.26 12.99
N VAL A 208 13.91 11.33 13.28
CA VAL A 208 13.75 10.36 14.36
C VAL A 208 13.65 11.05 15.73
N LEU A 209 14.38 12.14 15.94
CA LEU A 209 14.31 12.94 17.19
C LEU A 209 12.93 13.57 17.37
N SER A 210 12.27 13.97 16.28
CA SER A 210 10.93 14.56 16.34
C SER A 210 9.87 13.57 16.88
N ILE A 211 10.05 12.26 16.68
CA ILE A 211 9.16 11.23 17.24
C ILE A 211 9.26 11.24 18.77
N LEU A 212 10.49 11.33 19.30
CA LEU A 212 10.73 11.40 20.74
C LEU A 212 10.07 12.64 21.35
N ASP A 213 10.24 13.79 20.70
CA ASP A 213 9.73 15.07 21.18
C ASP A 213 8.20 15.17 21.10
N ASN A 214 7.60 14.66 20.02
CA ASN A 214 6.19 14.88 19.73
C ASN A 214 5.27 13.72 20.15
N MET A 215 5.79 12.50 20.31
CA MET A 215 4.98 11.33 20.65
C MET A 215 5.33 10.72 22.01
N VAL A 216 6.62 10.64 22.38
CA VAL A 216 7.05 10.00 23.63
C VAL A 216 7.02 10.99 24.80
N LYS A 217 7.67 12.16 24.68
CA LYS A 217 7.72 13.16 25.78
C LYS A 217 6.35 13.59 26.31
N PRO A 218 5.32 13.87 25.46
CA PRO A 218 4.02 14.26 25.97
C PRO A 218 3.34 13.19 26.82
N ALA A 219 3.67 11.92 26.59
CA ALA A 219 3.09 10.78 27.29
C ALA A 219 3.84 10.37 28.60
N LEU A 220 4.99 10.97 28.91
CA LEU A 220 5.82 10.63 30.07
C LEU A 220 5.03 10.64 31.39
N GLY A 221 4.12 11.61 31.56
CA GLY A 221 3.31 11.74 32.78
C GLY A 221 2.38 10.57 33.08
N SER A 222 2.22 9.62 32.16
CA SER A 222 1.44 8.38 32.37
C SER A 222 2.22 7.33 33.18
N LEU A 223 3.55 7.45 33.26
CA LEU A 223 4.39 6.47 33.94
C LEU A 223 4.62 6.81 35.42
N PRO A 224 4.88 5.80 36.29
CA PRO A 224 5.47 6.02 37.59
C PRO A 224 6.84 6.70 37.51
N GLU A 225 7.23 7.49 38.52
CA GLU A 225 8.45 8.31 38.55
C GLU A 225 9.72 7.54 38.15
N ALA A 226 9.93 6.34 38.66
CA ALA A 226 11.12 5.54 38.35
C ALA A 226 11.16 5.08 36.87
N GLU A 227 9.99 4.80 36.27
CA GLU A 227 9.88 4.45 34.85
C GLU A 227 10.04 5.69 33.95
N GLN A 228 9.55 6.86 34.39
CA GLN A 228 9.83 8.14 33.73
C GLN A 228 11.33 8.40 33.65
N GLU A 229 12.05 8.28 34.79
CA GLU A 229 13.50 8.48 34.85
C GLU A 229 14.24 7.50 33.92
N ARG A 230 13.83 6.22 33.89
CA ARG A 230 14.39 5.23 32.96
C ARG A 230 14.19 5.64 31.51
N LEU A 231 12.95 5.98 31.12
CA LEU A 231 12.63 6.37 29.74
C LEU A 231 13.36 7.63 29.33
N VAL A 232 13.44 8.64 30.20
CA VAL A 232 14.23 9.87 29.95
C VAL A 232 15.69 9.53 29.70
N THR A 233 16.29 8.70 30.54
CA THR A 233 17.70 8.25 30.38
C THR A 233 17.89 7.50 29.06
N ALA A 234 16.95 6.61 28.69
CA ALA A 234 16.99 5.90 27.41
C ALA A 234 16.86 6.86 26.21
N MET A 235 15.98 7.86 26.30
CA MET A 235 15.84 8.90 25.27
C MET A 235 17.12 9.73 25.10
N GLU A 236 17.78 10.11 26.20
CA GLU A 236 19.05 10.85 26.15
C GLU A 236 20.15 10.03 25.48
N ALA A 237 20.29 8.75 25.84
CA ALA A 237 21.26 7.84 25.22
C ALA A 237 20.98 7.61 23.72
N ALA A 238 19.70 7.41 23.35
CA ALA A 238 19.30 7.26 21.98
C ALA A 238 19.54 8.53 21.16
N SER A 239 19.21 9.71 21.71
CA SER A 239 19.45 11.01 21.07
C SER A 239 20.94 11.23 20.79
N ALA A 240 21.81 10.97 21.77
CA ALA A 240 23.26 11.06 21.60
C ALA A 240 23.78 10.08 20.51
N ALA A 241 23.21 8.86 20.44
CA ALA A 241 23.56 7.90 19.42
C ALA A 241 23.11 8.34 18.01
N ILE A 242 21.90 8.94 17.89
CA ILE A 242 21.37 9.51 16.64
C ILE A 242 22.23 10.70 16.19
N GLU A 243 22.63 11.57 17.10
CA GLU A 243 23.52 12.71 16.81
C GLU A 243 24.90 12.21 16.34
N THR A 244 25.49 11.22 17.01
CA THR A 244 26.75 10.59 16.59
C THR A 244 26.60 9.95 15.20
N HIS A 245 25.46 9.32 14.91
CA HIS A 245 25.19 8.77 13.60
C HIS A 245 25.01 9.86 12.54
N GLN A 246 24.37 10.99 12.89
CA GLN A 246 24.25 12.17 12.02
C GLN A 246 25.63 12.71 11.62
N GLU A 247 26.52 12.88 12.60
CA GLU A 247 27.90 13.30 12.33
C GLU A 247 28.63 12.34 11.41
N TRP A 248 28.42 11.03 11.59
CA TRP A 248 29.01 10.02 10.70
C TRP A 248 28.41 10.07 9.29
N LEU A 249 27.10 10.28 9.16
CA LEU A 249 26.44 10.45 7.86
C LEU A 249 26.99 11.66 7.11
N GLU A 250 27.16 12.80 7.80
CA GLU A 250 27.65 14.07 7.21
C GLU A 250 29.14 14.02 6.89
N ASN A 251 29.97 13.48 7.80
CA ASN A 251 31.43 13.61 7.72
C ASN A 251 32.14 12.36 7.16
N THR A 252 31.46 11.21 7.14
CA THR A 252 32.03 9.94 6.67
C THR A 252 31.28 9.35 5.49
N LEU A 253 29.96 9.15 5.62
CA LEU A 253 29.19 8.50 4.55
C LEU A 253 29.10 9.41 3.31
N LEU A 254 28.52 10.60 3.46
CA LEU A 254 28.23 11.50 2.33
C LEU A 254 29.49 11.88 1.52
N PRO A 255 30.63 12.25 2.11
CA PRO A 255 31.83 12.55 1.31
C PRO A 255 32.42 11.36 0.56
N ASN A 256 32.10 10.14 0.98
CA ASN A 256 32.57 8.90 0.38
C ASN A 256 31.48 8.15 -0.41
N ALA A 257 30.28 8.70 -0.55
CA ALA A 257 29.20 8.14 -1.31
C ALA A 257 29.47 8.28 -2.82
N LYS A 258 29.83 7.14 -3.45
CA LYS A 258 30.24 7.06 -4.87
C LYS A 258 29.50 5.96 -5.62
N GLY A 259 28.52 5.33 -4.98
CA GLY A 259 27.71 4.30 -5.59
C GLY A 259 26.86 4.86 -6.75
N GLU A 260 26.56 4.01 -7.71
CA GLU A 260 25.63 4.34 -8.79
C GLU A 260 24.20 3.96 -8.36
N PHE A 261 23.25 4.84 -8.57
CA PHE A 261 21.84 4.53 -8.26
C PHE A 261 21.15 3.77 -9.40
N ARG A 262 21.69 3.84 -10.63
CA ARG A 262 21.19 3.06 -11.76
C ARG A 262 21.69 1.63 -11.66
N VAL A 263 20.75 0.71 -11.60
CA VAL A 263 21.06 -0.70 -11.30
C VAL A 263 21.38 -1.54 -12.55
N GLY A 264 21.06 -1.03 -13.74
CA GLY A 264 21.23 -1.76 -15.00
C GLY A 264 20.18 -2.85 -15.25
N PRO A 265 20.15 -3.44 -16.46
CA PRO A 265 19.07 -4.33 -16.89
C PRO A 265 18.94 -5.59 -16.03
N ASP A 266 20.03 -6.28 -15.72
CA ASP A 266 19.99 -7.58 -15.05
C ASP A 266 19.36 -7.49 -13.64
N ILE A 267 19.77 -6.49 -12.86
CA ILE A 267 19.23 -6.24 -11.51
C ILE A 267 17.80 -5.71 -11.59
N PHE A 268 17.56 -4.79 -12.54
CA PHE A 268 16.23 -4.21 -12.73
C PHE A 268 15.21 -5.29 -13.11
N ASP A 269 15.50 -6.11 -14.14
CA ASP A 269 14.58 -7.13 -14.65
C ASP A 269 14.29 -8.21 -13.59
N THR A 270 15.31 -8.64 -12.85
CA THR A 270 15.10 -9.60 -11.74
C THR A 270 14.24 -9.00 -10.64
N ARG A 271 14.55 -7.77 -10.21
CA ARG A 271 13.74 -7.09 -9.18
C ARG A 271 12.32 -6.80 -9.65
N LEU A 272 12.14 -6.45 -10.93
CA LEU A 272 10.83 -6.19 -11.54
C LEU A 272 9.94 -7.43 -11.49
N ALA A 273 10.50 -8.59 -11.84
CA ALA A 273 9.78 -9.87 -11.74
C ALA A 273 9.33 -10.16 -10.30
N PHE A 274 10.19 -9.91 -9.31
CA PHE A 274 9.81 -10.06 -7.91
C PHE A 274 8.80 -8.99 -7.44
N ALA A 275 8.97 -7.73 -7.82
CA ALA A 275 8.11 -6.66 -7.36
C ALA A 275 6.69 -6.75 -7.93
N LEU A 276 6.55 -7.12 -9.18
CA LEU A 276 5.25 -7.17 -9.87
C LEU A 276 4.57 -8.53 -9.74
N ASN A 277 5.33 -9.61 -9.64
CA ASN A 277 4.83 -10.99 -9.66
C ASN A 277 3.80 -11.20 -10.79
N THR A 278 4.19 -10.81 -12.01
CA THR A 278 3.42 -10.87 -13.24
C THR A 278 4.22 -11.60 -14.32
N PRO A 279 3.58 -12.23 -15.31
CA PRO A 279 4.28 -12.85 -16.44
C PRO A 279 4.85 -11.83 -17.46
N LEU A 280 4.61 -10.52 -17.28
CA LEU A 280 5.02 -9.49 -18.22
C LEU A 280 6.52 -9.21 -18.12
N THR A 281 7.18 -9.10 -19.28
CA THR A 281 8.57 -8.62 -19.37
C THR A 281 8.63 -7.09 -19.33
N ARG A 282 9.81 -6.54 -19.04
CA ARG A 282 10.05 -5.09 -19.07
C ARG A 282 9.69 -4.47 -20.41
N GLU A 283 10.00 -5.14 -21.52
CA GLU A 283 9.67 -4.68 -22.88
C GLU A 283 8.15 -4.63 -23.10
N GLN A 284 7.43 -5.66 -22.68
CA GLN A 284 5.96 -5.71 -22.77
C GLN A 284 5.31 -4.63 -21.91
N ILE A 285 5.86 -4.36 -20.72
CA ILE A 285 5.40 -3.25 -19.87
C ILE A 285 5.62 -1.91 -20.55
N ARG A 286 6.77 -1.71 -21.20
CA ARG A 286 7.07 -0.50 -21.98
C ARG A 286 6.08 -0.31 -23.12
N GLU A 287 5.88 -1.32 -23.95
CA GLU A 287 4.94 -1.27 -25.08
C GLU A 287 3.52 -0.92 -24.62
N ARG A 288 3.07 -1.54 -23.52
CA ARG A 288 1.76 -1.21 -22.92
C ARG A 288 1.72 0.22 -22.39
N ALA A 289 2.77 0.68 -21.72
CA ALA A 289 2.86 2.03 -21.19
C ALA A 289 2.85 3.10 -22.31
N GLU A 290 3.58 2.87 -23.40
CA GLU A 290 3.57 3.76 -24.57
C GLU A 290 2.17 3.82 -25.23
N SER A 291 1.50 2.67 -25.36
CA SER A 291 0.13 2.61 -25.84
C SER A 291 -0.84 3.39 -24.95
N GLU A 292 -0.76 3.16 -23.64
CA GLU A 292 -1.59 3.85 -22.65
C GLU A 292 -1.30 5.36 -22.60
N PHE A 293 -0.05 5.76 -22.74
CA PHE A 293 0.32 7.17 -22.82
C PHE A 293 -0.43 7.91 -23.94
N HIS A 294 -0.47 7.32 -25.12
CA HIS A 294 -1.20 7.90 -26.25
C HIS A 294 -2.72 7.83 -26.07
N ARG A 295 -3.24 6.72 -25.56
CA ARG A 295 -4.67 6.53 -25.31
C ARG A 295 -5.20 7.57 -24.30
N VAL A 296 -4.56 7.66 -23.14
CA VAL A 296 -4.99 8.56 -22.06
C VAL A 296 -4.90 10.02 -22.51
N ARG A 297 -3.84 10.43 -23.19
CA ARG A 297 -3.73 11.79 -23.76
C ARG A 297 -4.81 12.08 -24.79
N GLY A 298 -5.20 11.08 -25.59
CA GLY A 298 -6.34 11.18 -26.50
C GLY A 298 -7.65 11.46 -25.78
N GLU A 299 -7.96 10.69 -24.73
CA GLU A 299 -9.14 10.90 -23.90
C GLU A 299 -9.10 12.24 -23.15
N MET A 300 -7.93 12.64 -22.62
CA MET A 300 -7.76 13.97 -22.02
C MET A 300 -8.11 15.08 -23.00
N TYR A 301 -7.69 14.96 -24.27
CA TYR A 301 -8.04 15.95 -25.29
C TYR A 301 -9.54 16.01 -25.56
N GLU A 302 -10.22 14.87 -25.62
CA GLU A 302 -11.68 14.83 -25.81
C GLU A 302 -12.41 15.56 -24.68
N VAL A 303 -12.07 15.24 -23.43
CA VAL A 303 -12.66 15.89 -22.24
C VAL A 303 -12.29 17.38 -22.19
N ALA A 304 -11.02 17.70 -22.44
CA ALA A 304 -10.52 19.07 -22.43
C ALA A 304 -11.18 19.94 -23.49
N SER A 305 -11.49 19.36 -24.67
CA SER A 305 -12.19 20.07 -25.75
C SER A 305 -13.60 20.51 -25.36
N ALA A 306 -14.31 19.69 -24.59
CA ALA A 306 -15.62 20.04 -24.06
C ALA A 306 -15.54 21.19 -23.04
N ILE A 307 -14.61 21.11 -22.08
CA ILE A 307 -14.35 22.17 -21.09
C ILE A 307 -13.95 23.47 -21.78
N TYR A 308 -13.06 23.38 -22.78
CA TYR A 308 -12.59 24.53 -23.55
C TYR A 308 -13.71 25.20 -24.34
N ALA A 309 -14.57 24.42 -25.00
CA ALA A 309 -15.71 24.93 -25.76
C ALA A 309 -16.75 25.62 -24.85
N GLU A 310 -16.98 25.13 -23.65
CA GLU A 310 -17.85 25.77 -22.66
C GLU A 310 -17.27 27.11 -22.20
N GLN A 311 -15.95 27.15 -21.91
CA GLN A 311 -15.27 28.38 -21.47
C GLN A 311 -15.13 29.41 -22.59
N TYR A 312 -14.98 28.97 -23.86
CA TYR A 312 -14.74 29.80 -25.01
C TYR A 312 -15.73 29.49 -26.18
N PRO A 313 -17.03 29.83 -26.07
CA PRO A 313 -18.08 29.39 -27.01
C PRO A 313 -17.88 29.86 -28.47
N LEU A 314 -17.05 30.86 -28.68
CA LEU A 314 -16.72 31.37 -30.02
C LEU A 314 -15.47 30.72 -30.65
N ALA A 315 -14.72 29.95 -29.90
CA ALA A 315 -13.54 29.26 -30.40
C ALA A 315 -13.94 28.08 -31.29
N LYS A 316 -13.24 27.94 -32.41
CA LYS A 316 -13.43 26.80 -33.32
C LYS A 316 -12.22 25.86 -33.17
N LEU A 317 -12.49 24.64 -32.78
CA LEU A 317 -11.47 23.59 -32.76
C LEU A 317 -11.30 23.03 -34.17
N PRO A 318 -10.07 22.72 -34.61
CA PRO A 318 -9.81 22.06 -35.90
C PRO A 318 -10.35 20.63 -35.88
N GLU A 319 -10.79 20.11 -37.03
CA GLU A 319 -11.28 18.72 -37.17
C GLU A 319 -10.17 17.68 -36.94
N ALA A 320 -8.93 18.00 -37.29
CA ALA A 320 -7.76 17.13 -37.13
C ALA A 320 -6.61 17.92 -36.49
N PRO A 321 -6.63 18.07 -35.14
CA PRO A 321 -5.60 18.79 -34.42
C PRO A 321 -4.29 18.00 -34.40
N ASP A 322 -3.17 18.69 -34.56
CA ASP A 322 -1.86 18.12 -34.28
C ASP A 322 -1.61 18.02 -32.76
N GLU A 323 -0.55 17.35 -32.36
CA GLU A 323 -0.23 17.11 -30.95
C GLU A 323 0.04 18.41 -30.18
N ALA A 324 0.69 19.39 -30.81
CA ALA A 324 0.95 20.68 -30.19
C ALA A 324 -0.35 21.44 -29.86
N PHE A 325 -1.33 21.38 -30.77
CA PHE A 325 -2.65 21.97 -30.54
C PHE A 325 -3.40 21.23 -29.43
N ARG A 326 -3.37 19.88 -29.41
CA ARG A 326 -3.97 19.08 -28.35
C ARG A 326 -3.38 19.43 -26.98
N GLN A 327 -2.06 19.57 -26.89
CA GLN A 327 -1.34 20.00 -25.71
C GLN A 327 -1.86 21.34 -25.16
N VAL A 328 -2.04 22.33 -26.03
CA VAL A 328 -2.56 23.66 -25.64
C VAL A 328 -3.97 23.56 -25.09
N ILE A 329 -4.86 22.77 -25.69
CA ILE A 329 -6.25 22.62 -25.26
C ILE A 329 -6.32 21.89 -23.89
N ILE A 330 -5.54 20.81 -23.72
CA ILE A 330 -5.47 20.09 -22.44
C ILE A 330 -5.00 21.02 -21.32
N ARG A 331 -3.91 21.76 -21.55
CA ARG A 331 -3.40 22.74 -20.56
C ARG A 331 -4.44 23.82 -20.24
N ALA A 332 -5.12 24.37 -21.25
CA ALA A 332 -6.14 25.38 -21.02
C ALA A 332 -7.32 24.84 -20.19
N ALA A 333 -7.74 23.60 -20.40
CA ALA A 333 -8.78 22.96 -19.62
C ALA A 333 -8.33 22.63 -18.17
N LEU A 334 -7.09 22.19 -17.99
CA LEU A 334 -6.50 22.00 -16.65
C LEU A 334 -6.46 23.32 -15.87
N GLU A 335 -6.13 24.45 -16.54
CA GLU A 335 -6.20 25.79 -15.91
C GLU A 335 -7.62 26.16 -15.44
N VAL A 336 -8.67 25.61 -16.04
CA VAL A 336 -10.04 25.80 -15.52
C VAL A 336 -10.22 25.01 -14.23
N ALA A 337 -9.79 23.75 -14.19
CA ALA A 337 -9.88 22.92 -12.99
C ALA A 337 -9.03 23.47 -11.82
N TYR A 338 -7.87 24.05 -12.09
CA TYR A 338 -6.96 24.61 -11.10
C TYR A 338 -7.47 25.91 -10.42
N LYS A 339 -8.62 26.43 -10.81
CA LYS A 339 -9.25 27.57 -10.11
C LYS A 339 -9.97 27.16 -8.83
N ASP A 340 -10.36 25.90 -8.72
CA ASP A 340 -11.09 25.37 -7.58
C ASP A 340 -10.09 24.80 -6.56
N LEU A 341 -9.59 25.69 -5.69
CA LEU A 341 -8.57 25.36 -4.68
C LEU A 341 -9.20 25.11 -3.32
N PRO A 342 -8.72 24.10 -2.56
CA PRO A 342 -9.09 23.95 -1.16
C PRO A 342 -8.52 25.13 -0.33
N PRO A 343 -9.12 25.46 0.82
CA PRO A 343 -8.53 26.43 1.74
C PRO A 343 -7.16 25.94 2.23
N ARG A 344 -6.18 26.85 2.38
CA ARG A 344 -4.84 26.52 2.86
C ARG A 344 -4.85 25.68 4.13
N ASP A 345 -5.66 26.08 5.11
CA ASP A 345 -5.75 25.43 6.42
C ASP A 345 -6.92 24.43 6.50
N GLY A 346 -7.60 24.16 5.38
CA GLY A 346 -8.82 23.33 5.30
C GLY A 346 -8.62 21.98 4.61
N ILE A 347 -7.39 21.58 4.28
CA ILE A 347 -7.13 20.35 3.50
C ILE A 347 -7.69 19.10 4.21
N VAL A 348 -7.49 18.98 5.52
CA VAL A 348 -7.98 17.84 6.32
C VAL A 348 -9.51 17.81 6.34
N GLU A 349 -10.16 18.95 6.56
CA GLU A 349 -11.63 19.04 6.57
C GLU A 349 -12.22 18.78 5.17
N THR A 350 -11.53 19.22 4.11
CA THR A 350 -11.90 18.90 2.73
C THR A 350 -11.87 17.39 2.51
N ALA A 351 -10.81 16.71 2.92
CA ALA A 351 -10.69 15.26 2.77
C ALA A 351 -11.74 14.49 3.57
N LYS A 352 -12.09 14.93 4.81
CA LYS A 352 -13.17 14.33 5.59
C LYS A 352 -14.51 14.40 4.86
N ALA A 353 -14.86 15.57 4.32
CA ALA A 353 -16.09 15.74 3.54
C ALA A 353 -16.08 14.88 2.26
N GLN A 354 -14.93 14.75 1.62
CA GLN A 354 -14.77 13.95 0.40
C GLN A 354 -14.87 12.44 0.67
N ILE A 355 -14.39 11.94 1.83
CA ILE A 355 -14.60 10.52 2.21
C ILE A 355 -16.09 10.24 2.38
N GLU A 356 -16.83 11.11 3.06
CA GLU A 356 -18.28 10.93 3.25
C GLU A 356 -19.02 10.92 1.90
N GLN A 357 -18.68 11.85 1.01
CA GLN A 357 -19.24 11.93 -0.35
C GLN A 357 -18.93 10.67 -1.15
N ALA A 358 -17.67 10.21 -1.18
CA ALA A 358 -17.26 9.02 -1.91
C ALA A 358 -17.94 7.76 -1.35
N THR A 359 -18.01 7.63 -0.02
CA THR A 359 -18.68 6.51 0.65
C THR A 359 -20.16 6.42 0.28
N GLN A 360 -20.86 7.56 0.29
CA GLN A 360 -22.27 7.62 -0.09
C GLN A 360 -22.46 7.25 -1.57
N PHE A 361 -21.59 7.76 -2.44
CA PHE A 361 -21.64 7.45 -3.87
C PHE A 361 -21.45 5.95 -4.14
N VAL A 362 -20.48 5.30 -3.50
CA VAL A 362 -20.22 3.86 -3.63
C VAL A 362 -21.44 3.03 -3.23
N ARG A 363 -22.12 3.44 -2.13
CA ARG A 363 -23.36 2.78 -1.67
C ARG A 363 -24.51 2.97 -2.64
N ASP A 364 -24.74 4.19 -3.11
CA ASP A 364 -25.86 4.53 -3.98
C ASP A 364 -25.77 3.86 -5.36
N HIS A 365 -24.55 3.60 -5.83
CA HIS A 365 -24.29 2.95 -7.12
C HIS A 365 -24.01 1.44 -7.02
N ASP A 366 -24.09 0.87 -5.81
CA ASP A 366 -23.85 -0.56 -5.54
C ASP A 366 -22.55 -1.07 -6.20
N LEU A 367 -21.45 -0.31 -6.02
CA LEU A 367 -20.17 -0.61 -6.68
C LEU A 367 -19.40 -1.73 -5.99
N VAL A 368 -19.30 -1.68 -4.67
CA VAL A 368 -18.55 -2.62 -3.82
C VAL A 368 -19.08 -2.55 -2.39
N GLU A 369 -18.88 -3.59 -1.57
CA GLU A 369 -19.24 -3.57 -0.15
C GLU A 369 -18.43 -2.53 0.63
N VAL A 370 -19.12 -1.59 1.24
CA VAL A 370 -18.48 -0.61 2.13
C VAL A 370 -18.30 -1.24 3.50
N PRO A 371 -17.06 -1.38 3.99
CA PRO A 371 -16.80 -1.94 5.32
C PRO A 371 -17.29 -1.04 6.44
N ASP A 372 -17.54 -1.65 7.61
CA ASP A 372 -17.86 -0.91 8.85
C ASP A 372 -16.60 -0.50 9.64
N ASP A 373 -15.43 -0.85 9.13
CA ASP A 373 -14.13 -0.54 9.75
C ASP A 373 -13.93 0.98 9.85
N PRO A 374 -13.32 1.49 10.94
CA PRO A 374 -13.16 2.93 11.12
C PRO A 374 -11.96 3.46 10.31
N VAL A 375 -12.18 4.58 9.62
CA VAL A 375 -11.11 5.39 9.00
C VAL A 375 -11.12 6.79 9.58
N GLU A 376 -9.94 7.31 9.90
CA GLU A 376 -9.76 8.65 10.47
C GLU A 376 -8.79 9.46 9.63
N VAL A 377 -9.19 10.68 9.23
CA VAL A 377 -8.30 11.62 8.53
C VAL A 377 -7.44 12.35 9.57
N ILE A 378 -6.13 12.23 9.44
CA ILE A 378 -5.16 12.84 10.35
C ILE A 378 -4.16 13.74 9.61
N ILE A 379 -3.53 14.65 10.34
CA ILE A 379 -2.34 15.34 9.85
C ILE A 379 -1.17 14.35 9.85
N MET A 380 -0.51 14.23 8.71
CA MET A 380 0.65 13.36 8.54
C MET A 380 1.75 13.70 9.57
N PRO A 381 2.25 12.72 10.33
CA PRO A 381 3.37 12.92 11.25
C PRO A 381 4.60 13.49 10.55
N GLU A 382 5.35 14.35 11.24
CA GLU A 382 6.43 15.14 10.62
C GLU A 382 7.53 14.27 9.99
N PHE A 383 7.93 13.18 10.64
CA PHE A 383 8.95 12.27 10.12
C PHE A 383 8.54 11.54 8.82
N ALA A 384 7.24 11.42 8.55
CA ALA A 384 6.70 10.79 7.34
C ALA A 384 6.55 11.77 6.16
N ARG A 385 6.72 13.08 6.41
CA ARG A 385 6.57 14.12 5.38
C ARG A 385 7.72 14.13 4.39
N GLY A 386 7.45 14.54 3.16
CA GLY A 386 8.47 14.76 2.12
C GLY A 386 8.61 13.65 1.08
N PHE A 387 7.88 12.53 1.23
CA PHE A 387 7.82 11.45 0.22
C PHE A 387 6.53 11.44 -0.57
N SER A 388 5.41 11.69 0.12
CA SER A 388 4.08 11.76 -0.47
C SER A 388 3.30 12.89 0.20
N ILE A 389 2.21 13.30 -0.43
CA ILE A 389 1.25 14.26 0.14
C ILE A 389 0.29 13.59 1.11
N ALA A 390 -0.01 12.32 0.88
CA ALA A 390 -0.89 11.52 1.69
C ALA A 390 -0.48 10.05 1.63
N TYR A 391 -1.00 9.26 2.57
CA TYR A 391 -0.94 7.81 2.55
C TYR A 391 -2.06 7.21 3.41
N CYS A 392 -2.44 5.99 3.06
CA CYS A 392 -3.28 5.14 3.88
C CYS A 392 -2.40 4.34 4.86
N ASP A 393 -2.62 4.52 6.15
CA ASP A 393 -1.95 3.78 7.22
C ASP A 393 -2.94 2.81 7.87
N SER A 394 -3.04 1.61 7.31
CA SER A 394 -3.90 0.55 7.83
C SER A 394 -3.24 -0.17 9.02
N PRO A 395 -4.03 -0.72 9.94
CA PRO A 395 -3.51 -1.61 10.96
C PRO A 395 -2.75 -2.78 10.36
N GLY A 396 -1.81 -3.33 11.10
CA GLY A 396 -1.17 -4.58 10.73
C GLY A 396 -2.19 -5.71 10.57
N PRO A 397 -1.96 -6.69 9.70
CA PRO A 397 -2.91 -7.77 9.43
C PRO A 397 -3.21 -8.66 10.64
N LEU A 398 -2.38 -8.61 11.68
CA LEU A 398 -2.57 -9.33 12.94
C LEU A 398 -3.23 -8.48 14.03
N ASP A 399 -3.33 -7.16 13.84
CA ASP A 399 -4.04 -6.25 14.74
C ASP A 399 -5.55 -6.45 14.66
N THR A 400 -6.23 -6.22 15.77
CA THR A 400 -7.69 -6.28 15.84
C THR A 400 -8.27 -4.99 16.44
N GLY A 401 -9.35 -4.47 15.84
CA GLY A 401 -10.08 -3.34 16.37
C GLY A 401 -9.36 -1.99 16.29
N GLN A 402 -8.29 -1.90 15.51
CA GLN A 402 -7.56 -0.66 15.26
C GLN A 402 -8.17 0.13 14.11
N LYS A 403 -7.89 1.45 14.08
CA LYS A 403 -8.35 2.34 13.02
C LYS A 403 -7.35 2.39 11.87
N THR A 404 -7.86 2.58 10.67
CA THR A 404 -7.05 3.05 9.53
C THR A 404 -6.92 4.57 9.58
N PHE A 405 -5.73 5.10 9.31
CA PHE A 405 -5.51 6.53 9.18
C PHE A 405 -5.31 6.90 7.70
N TYR A 406 -6.08 7.88 7.26
CA TYR A 406 -5.78 8.61 6.04
C TYR A 406 -4.97 9.84 6.44
N ALA A 407 -3.66 9.75 6.30
CA ALA A 407 -2.72 10.77 6.74
C ALA A 407 -2.42 11.76 5.60
N ILE A 408 -2.60 13.06 5.85
CA ILE A 408 -2.41 14.13 4.86
C ILE A 408 -1.32 15.10 5.34
N SER A 409 -0.37 15.40 4.48
CA SER A 409 0.70 16.37 4.77
C SER A 409 0.13 17.79 4.82
N PRO A 410 0.35 18.55 5.91
CA PRO A 410 -0.04 19.94 5.96
C PRO A 410 0.88 20.78 5.06
N ILE A 411 0.38 21.94 4.63
CA ILE A 411 1.21 22.93 3.95
C ILE A 411 2.17 23.53 4.98
N PRO A 412 3.50 23.51 4.72
CA PRO A 412 4.46 24.11 5.65
C PRO A 412 4.21 25.60 5.88
N GLU A 413 4.24 26.04 7.14
CA GLU A 413 3.97 27.44 7.51
C GLU A 413 4.94 28.43 6.87
N GLN A 414 6.20 28.00 6.67
CA GLN A 414 7.27 28.81 6.09
C GLN A 414 7.17 29.02 4.57
N TRP A 415 6.20 28.38 3.90
CA TRP A 415 6.03 28.55 2.46
C TRP A 415 5.42 29.91 2.14
N ASP A 416 5.98 30.56 1.13
CA ASP A 416 5.41 31.78 0.57
C ASP A 416 4.15 31.48 -0.28
N ASP A 417 3.40 32.52 -0.63
CA ASP A 417 2.15 32.40 -1.38
C ASP A 417 2.35 31.74 -2.75
N LYS A 418 3.50 31.90 -3.39
CA LYS A 418 3.81 31.26 -4.67
C LYS A 418 3.97 29.75 -4.51
N GLN A 419 4.67 29.32 -3.47
CA GLN A 419 4.85 27.91 -3.14
C GLN A 419 3.53 27.25 -2.75
N VAL A 420 2.73 27.92 -1.93
CA VAL A 420 1.39 27.47 -1.52
C VAL A 420 0.47 27.34 -2.74
N ASN A 421 0.44 28.37 -3.61
CA ASN A 421 -0.40 28.34 -4.80
C ASN A 421 0.00 27.23 -5.78
N SER A 422 1.30 27.02 -6.02
CA SER A 422 1.79 25.93 -6.86
C SER A 422 1.39 24.56 -6.30
N PHE A 423 1.47 24.39 -4.98
CA PHE A 423 1.03 23.16 -4.31
C PHE A 423 -0.47 22.95 -4.44
N LEU A 424 -1.29 23.95 -4.14
CA LEU A 424 -2.75 23.85 -4.21
C LEU A 424 -3.26 23.66 -5.65
N ARG A 425 -2.53 24.12 -6.65
CA ARG A 425 -2.86 23.84 -8.06
C ARG A 425 -2.70 22.36 -8.41
N GLU A 426 -1.63 21.72 -7.93
CA GLU A 426 -1.47 20.27 -8.10
C GLU A 426 -2.53 19.52 -7.28
N TYR A 427 -2.77 19.95 -6.04
CA TYR A 427 -3.75 19.36 -5.12
C TYR A 427 -5.01 20.21 -5.00
N ASN A 428 -5.58 20.60 -6.15
CA ASN A 428 -6.88 21.29 -6.24
C ASN A 428 -8.02 20.38 -5.74
N VAL A 429 -9.24 20.91 -5.67
CA VAL A 429 -10.40 20.17 -5.12
C VAL A 429 -10.62 18.84 -5.84
N TYR A 430 -10.46 18.78 -7.16
CA TYR A 430 -10.64 17.54 -7.95
C TYR A 430 -9.51 16.53 -7.73
N SER A 431 -8.27 17.02 -7.64
CA SER A 431 -7.12 16.16 -7.28
C SER A 431 -7.24 15.62 -5.86
N MET A 432 -7.74 16.43 -4.91
CA MET A 432 -8.02 15.97 -3.55
C MET A 432 -9.13 14.92 -3.50
N GLN A 433 -10.15 15.04 -4.36
CA GLN A 433 -11.17 13.99 -4.50
C GLN A 433 -10.59 12.69 -5.04
N ASP A 434 -9.75 12.77 -6.07
CA ASP A 434 -9.09 11.61 -6.66
C ASP A 434 -8.14 10.93 -5.66
N LEU A 435 -7.36 11.72 -4.93
CA LEU A 435 -6.49 11.26 -3.85
C LEU A 435 -7.31 10.59 -2.72
N THR A 436 -8.46 11.15 -2.35
CA THR A 436 -9.35 10.55 -1.34
C THR A 436 -9.96 9.24 -1.82
N VAL A 437 -10.25 9.11 -3.10
CA VAL A 437 -10.64 7.84 -3.72
C VAL A 437 -9.50 6.83 -3.63
N HIS A 438 -8.29 7.22 -4.00
CA HIS A 438 -7.09 6.37 -3.98
C HIS A 438 -6.76 5.86 -2.57
N GLU A 439 -6.64 6.77 -1.60
CA GLU A 439 -6.19 6.43 -0.23
C GLU A 439 -7.31 5.81 0.63
N ALA A 440 -8.58 6.17 0.35
CA ALA A 440 -9.66 5.75 1.22
C ALA A 440 -10.79 5.01 0.50
N MET A 441 -11.70 5.69 -0.19
CA MET A 441 -12.99 5.13 -0.59
C MET A 441 -13.27 5.33 -2.10
N PRO A 442 -13.30 4.22 -2.86
CA PRO A 442 -13.13 2.82 -2.49
C PRO A 442 -11.71 2.25 -2.67
N GLY A 443 -10.65 3.07 -2.53
CA GLY A 443 -9.25 2.71 -2.73
C GLY A 443 -8.65 1.85 -1.60
N HIS A 444 -7.46 2.24 -1.12
CA HIS A 444 -6.65 1.46 -0.18
C HIS A 444 -7.38 1.06 1.10
N PHE A 445 -8.04 1.99 1.77
CA PHE A 445 -8.76 1.68 3.02
C PHE A 445 -9.80 0.56 2.81
N LEU A 446 -10.68 0.71 1.83
CA LEU A 446 -11.72 -0.30 1.55
C LEU A 446 -11.09 -1.64 1.18
N GLN A 447 -10.10 -1.64 0.30
CA GLN A 447 -9.44 -2.84 -0.20
C GLN A 447 -8.74 -3.60 0.94
N LEU A 448 -7.98 -2.90 1.80
CA LEU A 448 -7.26 -3.51 2.91
C LEU A 448 -8.21 -4.01 4.02
N ALA A 449 -9.32 -3.31 4.28
CA ALA A 449 -10.36 -3.79 5.18
C ALA A 449 -11.00 -5.11 4.68
N HIS A 450 -11.23 -5.23 3.37
CA HIS A 450 -11.66 -6.51 2.78
C HIS A 450 -10.60 -7.60 2.87
N SER A 451 -9.34 -7.26 2.56
CA SER A 451 -8.21 -8.18 2.63
C SER A 451 -8.03 -8.78 4.03
N GLY A 452 -8.19 -7.97 5.08
CA GLY A 452 -8.10 -8.39 6.48
C GLY A 452 -9.16 -9.43 6.91
N ARG A 453 -10.20 -9.64 6.10
CA ARG A 453 -11.25 -10.66 6.35
C ARG A 453 -10.90 -12.03 5.77
N TYR A 454 -9.86 -12.12 4.95
CA TYR A 454 -9.45 -13.39 4.37
C TYR A 454 -8.88 -14.32 5.45
N PRO A 455 -9.28 -15.61 5.50
CA PRO A 455 -8.97 -16.48 6.65
C PRO A 455 -7.50 -16.93 6.73
N SER A 456 -6.70 -16.80 5.66
CA SER A 456 -5.28 -17.16 5.69
C SER A 456 -4.44 -16.00 6.23
N THR A 457 -3.89 -16.16 7.42
CA THR A 457 -2.95 -15.21 8.02
C THR A 457 -1.72 -15.01 7.14
N LEU A 458 -1.20 -16.09 6.53
CA LEU A 458 -0.07 -16.01 5.61
C LEU A 458 -0.36 -15.06 4.45
N ARG A 459 -1.55 -15.18 3.81
CA ARG A 459 -1.95 -14.29 2.70
C ARG A 459 -2.18 -12.86 3.15
N ALA A 460 -2.65 -12.66 4.38
CA ALA A 460 -2.80 -11.34 4.96
C ALA A 460 -1.43 -10.65 5.21
N VAL A 461 -0.38 -11.43 5.49
CA VAL A 461 1.00 -10.94 5.67
C VAL A 461 1.71 -10.76 4.32
N LEU A 462 1.54 -11.70 3.37
CA LEU A 462 2.21 -11.71 2.06
C LEU A 462 1.35 -11.03 0.98
N GLN A 463 1.11 -9.73 1.13
CA GLN A 463 0.31 -8.94 0.21
C GLN A 463 1.11 -8.50 -1.02
N SER A 464 0.43 -8.37 -2.16
CA SER A 464 1.01 -7.83 -3.40
C SER A 464 0.85 -6.32 -3.48
N GLY A 465 1.97 -5.59 -3.49
CA GLY A 465 1.96 -4.15 -3.72
C GLY A 465 1.37 -3.78 -5.09
N THR A 466 1.57 -4.59 -6.12
CA THR A 466 1.00 -4.40 -7.45
C THR A 466 -0.53 -4.54 -7.44
N PHE A 467 -1.08 -5.51 -6.69
CA PHE A 467 -2.52 -5.63 -6.49
C PHE A 467 -3.08 -4.39 -5.78
N ILE A 468 -2.46 -3.97 -4.67
CA ILE A 468 -2.93 -2.88 -3.81
C ILE A 468 -2.90 -1.54 -4.54
N GLU A 469 -1.77 -1.18 -5.17
CA GLU A 469 -1.63 0.06 -5.94
C GLU A 469 -2.50 0.04 -7.20
N GLY A 470 -2.54 -1.11 -7.87
CA GLY A 470 -3.38 -1.29 -9.06
C GLY A 470 -4.86 -1.14 -8.77
N TRP A 471 -5.34 -1.68 -7.65
CA TRP A 471 -6.71 -1.48 -7.18
C TRP A 471 -7.03 -0.02 -6.93
N ALA A 472 -6.13 0.73 -6.28
CA ALA A 472 -6.37 2.14 -5.98
C ALA A 472 -6.50 2.98 -7.27
N VAL A 473 -5.60 2.80 -8.25
CA VAL A 473 -5.71 3.46 -9.57
C VAL A 473 -6.96 2.99 -10.33
N TYR A 474 -7.32 1.71 -10.23
CA TYR A 474 -8.56 1.18 -10.80
C TYR A 474 -9.79 1.85 -10.16
N ALA A 475 -9.79 2.06 -8.83
CA ALA A 475 -10.87 2.71 -8.11
C ALA A 475 -11.08 4.17 -8.55
N GLU A 476 -10.00 4.93 -8.81
CA GLU A 476 -10.08 6.29 -9.39
C GLU A 476 -10.90 6.28 -10.69
N GLN A 477 -10.54 5.39 -11.61
CA GLN A 477 -11.21 5.28 -12.90
C GLN A 477 -12.64 4.70 -12.77
N LEU A 478 -12.86 3.75 -11.87
CA LEU A 478 -14.18 3.21 -11.55
C LEU A 478 -15.15 4.33 -11.14
N MET A 479 -14.73 5.20 -10.24
CA MET A 479 -15.56 6.28 -9.69
C MET A 479 -15.97 7.27 -10.78
N VAL A 480 -15.01 7.78 -11.56
CA VAL A 480 -15.33 8.76 -12.62
C VAL A 480 -16.14 8.15 -13.76
N ASN A 481 -15.93 6.86 -14.08
CA ASN A 481 -16.71 6.16 -15.09
C ASN A 481 -18.14 5.82 -14.63
N ALA A 482 -18.36 5.71 -13.29
CA ALA A 482 -19.68 5.57 -12.69
C ALA A 482 -20.44 6.91 -12.54
N GLY A 483 -19.78 8.04 -12.84
CA GLY A 483 -20.40 9.38 -12.77
C GLY A 483 -20.15 10.13 -11.47
N TYR A 484 -19.10 9.78 -10.73
CA TYR A 484 -18.73 10.48 -9.49
C TYR A 484 -18.59 12.00 -9.71
N ASN A 485 -18.98 12.76 -8.70
CA ASN A 485 -19.00 14.22 -8.74
C ASN A 485 -19.88 14.77 -9.88
N ASP A 486 -21.10 14.22 -10.03
CA ASP A 486 -22.13 14.63 -10.99
C ASP A 486 -21.65 14.60 -12.46
N ASN A 487 -20.73 13.72 -12.81
CA ASN A 487 -20.08 13.66 -14.13
C ASN A 487 -19.34 14.95 -14.51
N ASP A 488 -18.83 15.71 -13.55
CA ASP A 488 -18.05 16.91 -13.83
C ASP A 488 -16.86 16.59 -14.73
N PRO A 489 -16.77 17.18 -15.94
CA PRO A 489 -15.67 16.87 -16.85
C PRO A 489 -14.30 17.28 -16.28
N ARG A 490 -14.24 18.21 -15.33
CA ARG A 490 -13.00 18.61 -14.65
C ARG A 490 -12.50 17.48 -13.74
N GLN A 491 -13.41 16.79 -13.04
CA GLN A 491 -13.06 15.60 -12.26
C GLN A 491 -12.49 14.49 -13.17
N LYS A 492 -13.15 14.23 -14.30
CA LYS A 492 -12.67 13.23 -15.26
C LYS A 492 -11.31 13.61 -15.86
N LEU A 493 -11.10 14.89 -16.19
CA LEU A 493 -9.82 15.37 -16.72
C LEU A 493 -8.68 15.19 -15.71
N ILE A 494 -8.93 15.46 -14.43
CA ILE A 494 -7.95 15.28 -13.37
C ILE A 494 -7.67 13.79 -13.12
N ALA A 495 -8.68 12.93 -13.06
CA ALA A 495 -8.47 11.49 -12.91
C ALA A 495 -7.66 10.89 -14.08
N LEU A 496 -7.88 11.38 -15.32
CA LEU A 496 -7.04 11.01 -16.46
C LEU A 496 -5.60 11.53 -16.33
N LYS A 497 -5.40 12.73 -15.75
CA LYS A 497 -4.05 13.24 -15.46
C LYS A 497 -3.35 12.34 -14.43
N TRP A 498 -4.05 11.86 -13.41
CA TRP A 498 -3.49 10.94 -12.40
C TRP A 498 -3.18 9.57 -13.01
N LEU A 499 -4.05 9.04 -13.87
CA LEU A 499 -3.77 7.83 -14.62
C LEU A 499 -2.53 8.01 -15.51
N LEU A 500 -2.41 9.14 -16.21
CA LEU A 500 -1.23 9.45 -17.03
C LEU A 500 0.04 9.56 -16.19
N ARG A 501 -0.06 10.02 -14.94
CA ARG A 501 1.04 10.04 -13.97
C ARG A 501 1.55 8.62 -13.66
N SER A 502 0.66 7.63 -13.49
CA SER A 502 1.07 6.24 -13.28
C SER A 502 1.69 5.61 -14.55
N VAL A 503 1.22 6.00 -15.73
CA VAL A 503 1.83 5.59 -17.00
C VAL A 503 3.24 6.17 -17.17
N THR A 504 3.42 7.47 -16.92
CA THR A 504 4.75 8.09 -16.98
C THR A 504 5.71 7.53 -15.91
N ASN A 505 5.20 7.13 -14.75
CA ASN A 505 5.99 6.44 -13.75
C ASN A 505 6.59 5.14 -14.28
N ALA A 506 5.82 4.29 -14.97
CA ALA A 506 6.29 3.02 -15.52
C ALA A 506 7.30 3.21 -16.66
N LEU A 507 7.11 4.23 -17.50
CA LEU A 507 8.07 4.59 -18.54
C LEU A 507 9.39 5.09 -17.94
N MET A 508 9.30 5.99 -16.96
CA MET A 508 10.45 6.65 -16.35
C MET A 508 11.28 5.68 -15.53
N ASP A 509 10.64 4.77 -14.75
CA ASP A 509 11.30 3.82 -13.86
C ASP A 509 12.37 3.00 -14.59
N GLN A 510 11.97 2.33 -15.66
CA GLN A 510 12.89 1.55 -16.47
C GLN A 510 13.89 2.42 -17.27
N ALA A 511 13.44 3.55 -17.81
CA ALA A 511 14.30 4.42 -18.60
C ALA A 511 15.45 5.02 -17.78
N ILE A 512 15.19 5.40 -16.51
CA ILE A 512 16.22 5.91 -15.59
C ILE A 512 17.24 4.82 -15.26
N HIS A 513 16.77 3.64 -14.87
CA HIS A 513 17.65 2.61 -14.29
C HIS A 513 18.34 1.72 -15.32
N VAL A 514 17.79 1.64 -16.54
CA VAL A 514 18.28 0.75 -17.60
C VAL A 514 18.82 1.55 -18.79
N ASP A 515 18.05 2.55 -19.28
CA ASP A 515 18.40 3.26 -20.52
C ASP A 515 19.24 4.53 -20.27
N GLY A 516 19.41 4.94 -19.02
CA GLY A 516 20.23 6.08 -18.63
C GLY A 516 19.53 7.44 -18.82
N MET A 517 18.18 7.47 -18.81
CA MET A 517 17.39 8.72 -18.90
C MET A 517 17.95 9.79 -17.98
N SER A 518 18.17 10.97 -18.51
CA SER A 518 18.64 12.14 -17.79
C SER A 518 17.53 12.80 -16.98
N ARG A 519 17.91 13.71 -16.07
CA ARG A 519 16.93 14.51 -15.33
C ARG A 519 16.10 15.39 -16.26
N GLU A 520 16.70 15.97 -17.30
CA GLU A 520 16.00 16.83 -18.26
C GLU A 520 14.92 16.04 -19.02
N GLU A 521 15.27 14.88 -19.57
CA GLU A 521 14.33 13.99 -20.25
C GLU A 521 13.20 13.49 -19.31
N ALA A 522 13.52 13.18 -18.06
CA ALA A 522 12.51 12.80 -17.09
C ALA A 522 11.57 13.97 -16.74
N MET A 523 12.11 15.18 -16.57
CA MET A 523 11.29 16.37 -16.36
C MET A 523 10.38 16.66 -17.55
N ASP A 524 10.88 16.55 -18.78
CA ASP A 524 10.07 16.72 -19.98
C ASP A 524 8.95 15.68 -20.08
N LEU A 525 9.26 14.41 -19.78
CA LEU A 525 8.24 13.35 -19.75
C LEU A 525 7.14 13.65 -18.72
N MET A 526 7.49 14.12 -17.53
CA MET A 526 6.53 14.38 -16.46
C MET A 526 5.75 15.68 -16.69
N VAL A 527 6.42 16.78 -17.05
CA VAL A 527 5.82 18.12 -17.14
C VAL A 527 5.10 18.30 -18.48
N GLU A 528 5.77 18.01 -19.60
CA GLU A 528 5.18 18.18 -20.94
C GLU A 528 4.33 16.95 -21.33
N GLY A 529 4.84 15.75 -21.05
CA GLY A 529 4.13 14.51 -21.34
C GLY A 529 2.96 14.24 -20.41
N GLY A 530 3.17 14.35 -19.09
CA GLY A 530 2.25 13.96 -18.03
C GLY A 530 1.50 15.11 -17.35
N PHE A 531 1.69 16.36 -17.77
CA PHE A 531 1.03 17.56 -17.22
C PHE A 531 1.24 17.77 -15.72
N GLN A 532 2.31 17.22 -15.13
CA GLN A 532 2.65 17.40 -13.73
C GLN A 532 3.22 18.80 -13.48
N GLU A 533 2.95 19.37 -12.31
CA GLU A 533 3.59 20.62 -11.91
C GLU A 533 5.11 20.41 -11.73
N GLU A 534 5.92 21.38 -12.12
CA GLU A 534 7.40 21.28 -12.15
C GLU A 534 8.00 20.87 -10.80
N ARG A 535 7.44 21.39 -9.70
CA ARG A 535 7.90 21.06 -8.34
C ARG A 535 7.65 19.59 -7.99
N GLU A 536 6.48 19.08 -8.32
CA GLU A 536 6.10 17.68 -8.11
C GLU A 536 7.00 16.75 -8.94
N ALA A 537 7.22 17.09 -10.19
CA ALA A 537 8.13 16.36 -11.08
C ALA A 537 9.57 16.32 -10.53
N ALA A 538 10.05 17.44 -9.97
CA ALA A 538 11.39 17.50 -9.38
C ALA A 538 11.54 16.60 -8.13
N LEU A 539 10.49 16.52 -7.28
CA LEU A 539 10.48 15.61 -6.12
C LEU A 539 10.41 14.15 -6.59
N LYS A 540 9.61 13.86 -7.61
CA LYS A 540 9.51 12.52 -8.19
C LYS A 540 10.81 12.05 -8.84
N TRP A 541 11.57 12.94 -9.48
CA TRP A 541 12.91 12.61 -9.94
C TRP A 541 13.81 12.10 -8.82
N VAL A 542 13.78 12.75 -7.64
CA VAL A 542 14.53 12.27 -6.47
C VAL A 542 14.01 10.90 -6.03
N ARG A 543 12.69 10.73 -5.89
CA ARG A 543 12.07 9.45 -5.51
C ARG A 543 12.47 8.32 -6.47
N ALA A 544 12.49 8.58 -7.77
CA ALA A 544 12.85 7.60 -8.79
C ALA A 544 14.31 7.15 -8.72
N GLN A 545 15.21 7.96 -8.13
CA GLN A 545 16.60 7.55 -7.87
C GLN A 545 16.76 6.74 -6.58
N LEU A 546 15.83 6.90 -5.62
CA LEU A 546 15.88 6.24 -4.31
C LEU A 546 15.26 4.84 -4.33
N SER A 547 14.46 4.52 -5.34
CA SER A 547 13.80 3.22 -5.50
C SER A 547 13.72 2.85 -6.98
N PHE A 548 13.60 1.57 -7.28
CA PHE A 548 13.39 1.06 -8.64
C PHE A 548 12.35 -0.05 -8.62
N THR A 549 11.67 -0.24 -9.74
CA THR A 549 10.55 -1.17 -9.98
C THR A 549 9.24 -0.82 -9.26
N GLN A 550 9.27 -0.04 -8.17
CA GLN A 550 8.07 0.34 -7.41
C GLN A 550 7.16 1.28 -8.22
N LEU A 551 7.73 2.21 -9.00
CA LEU A 551 6.93 3.13 -9.81
C LEU A 551 6.14 2.44 -10.92
N SER A 552 6.53 1.23 -11.31
CA SER A 552 5.82 0.41 -12.31
C SER A 552 4.57 -0.28 -11.74
N THR A 553 4.45 -0.44 -10.42
CA THR A 553 3.34 -1.19 -9.77
C THR A 553 1.97 -0.57 -10.05
N TYR A 554 1.88 0.75 -10.09
CA TYR A 554 0.63 1.50 -10.30
C TYR A 554 -0.03 1.15 -11.63
N MET A 555 0.68 1.40 -12.73
CA MET A 555 0.15 1.15 -14.08
C MET A 555 -0.05 -0.33 -14.36
N VAL A 556 0.93 -1.18 -14.00
CA VAL A 556 0.84 -2.62 -14.28
C VAL A 556 -0.33 -3.22 -13.52
N GLY A 557 -0.46 -2.92 -12.23
CA GLY A 557 -1.59 -3.39 -11.43
C GLY A 557 -2.94 -2.88 -11.95
N TYR A 558 -3.03 -1.60 -12.33
CA TYR A 558 -4.24 -1.05 -12.96
C TYR A 558 -4.64 -1.83 -14.21
N LEU A 559 -3.70 -2.07 -15.11
CA LEU A 559 -3.98 -2.80 -16.36
C LEU A 559 -4.37 -4.25 -16.11
N GLU A 560 -3.77 -4.92 -15.12
CA GLU A 560 -4.15 -6.27 -14.73
C GLU A 560 -5.57 -6.32 -14.16
N HIS A 561 -5.99 -5.31 -13.38
CA HIS A 561 -7.37 -5.21 -12.89
C HIS A 561 -8.38 -4.95 -14.01
N ILE A 562 -8.04 -4.10 -14.99
CA ILE A 562 -8.89 -3.83 -16.16
C ILE A 562 -9.02 -5.08 -17.04
N ASP A 563 -7.91 -5.75 -17.32
CA ASP A 563 -7.89 -6.99 -18.12
C ASP A 563 -8.75 -8.08 -17.42
N LEU A 564 -8.57 -8.26 -16.10
CA LEU A 564 -9.36 -9.21 -15.32
C LEU A 564 -10.86 -8.87 -15.33
N GLN A 565 -11.21 -7.58 -15.17
CA GLN A 565 -12.62 -7.17 -15.24
C GLN A 565 -13.26 -7.53 -16.58
N ALA A 566 -12.55 -7.29 -17.68
CA ALA A 566 -13.03 -7.59 -19.03
C ALA A 566 -13.25 -9.09 -19.21
N GLU A 567 -12.29 -9.93 -18.80
CA GLU A 567 -12.37 -11.38 -18.89
C GLU A 567 -13.52 -11.96 -18.02
N VAL A 568 -13.66 -11.47 -16.79
CA VAL A 568 -14.73 -11.93 -15.90
C VAL A 568 -16.10 -11.49 -16.39
N ARG A 569 -16.21 -10.26 -16.95
CA ARG A 569 -17.46 -9.78 -17.55
C ARG A 569 -17.88 -10.67 -18.73
N GLU A 570 -16.94 -11.08 -19.57
CA GLU A 570 -17.21 -12.02 -20.66
C GLU A 570 -17.62 -13.41 -20.14
N ALA A 571 -16.89 -13.92 -19.14
CA ALA A 571 -17.14 -15.26 -18.59
C ALA A 571 -18.47 -15.35 -17.81
N TRP A 572 -18.85 -14.33 -17.08
CA TRP A 572 -20.08 -14.32 -16.26
C TRP A 572 -21.31 -13.85 -17.05
N GLY A 573 -21.16 -13.13 -18.18
CA GLY A 573 -22.27 -12.69 -19.02
C GLY A 573 -23.33 -11.91 -18.24
N GLU A 574 -24.58 -12.39 -18.26
CA GLU A 574 -25.71 -11.73 -17.56
C GLU A 574 -25.60 -11.77 -16.02
N ASP A 575 -24.78 -12.65 -15.47
CA ASP A 575 -24.55 -12.75 -14.04
C ASP A 575 -23.53 -11.72 -13.51
N TYR A 576 -22.91 -10.95 -14.41
CA TYR A 576 -21.97 -9.89 -14.01
C TYR A 576 -22.73 -8.68 -13.46
N THR A 577 -22.33 -8.25 -12.26
CA THR A 577 -22.61 -6.90 -11.73
C THR A 577 -21.32 -6.32 -11.15
N PRO A 578 -21.14 -4.98 -11.12
CA PRO A 578 -19.98 -4.37 -10.50
C PRO A 578 -19.77 -4.85 -9.06
N ARG A 579 -20.83 -4.83 -8.26
CA ARG A 579 -20.84 -5.29 -6.88
C ARG A 579 -20.33 -6.73 -6.73
N ARG A 580 -20.93 -7.67 -7.45
CA ARG A 580 -20.52 -9.07 -7.40
C ARG A 580 -19.07 -9.27 -7.82
N TYR A 581 -18.64 -8.54 -8.85
CA TYR A 581 -17.26 -8.61 -9.33
C TYR A 581 -16.27 -8.13 -8.27
N HIS A 582 -16.47 -6.92 -7.74
CA HIS A 582 -15.54 -6.33 -6.79
C HIS A 582 -15.52 -7.09 -5.45
N ASP A 583 -16.68 -7.45 -4.90
CA ASP A 583 -16.76 -8.23 -3.66
C ASP A 583 -16.10 -9.61 -3.82
N THR A 584 -16.26 -10.26 -4.96
CA THR A 584 -15.58 -11.55 -5.23
C THR A 584 -14.08 -11.37 -5.35
N LEU A 585 -13.60 -10.37 -6.11
CA LEU A 585 -12.19 -10.07 -6.29
C LEU A 585 -11.52 -9.81 -4.94
N LEU A 586 -12.08 -8.93 -4.12
CA LEU A 586 -11.53 -8.56 -2.81
C LEU A 586 -11.64 -9.67 -1.77
N SER A 587 -12.54 -10.64 -1.95
CA SER A 587 -12.70 -11.77 -1.04
C SER A 587 -11.50 -12.74 -1.03
N PHE A 588 -10.59 -12.63 -2.00
CA PHE A 588 -9.38 -13.46 -2.06
C PHE A 588 -8.17 -12.89 -1.30
N GLY A 589 -8.34 -11.78 -0.59
CA GLY A 589 -7.23 -11.03 0.01
C GLY A 589 -6.52 -10.14 -1.01
N SER A 590 -5.21 -9.96 -0.89
CA SER A 590 -4.41 -9.11 -1.78
C SER A 590 -3.28 -9.90 -2.49
N PRO A 591 -3.53 -11.10 -3.06
CA PRO A 591 -2.49 -11.78 -3.83
C PRO A 591 -2.32 -11.10 -5.20
N PRO A 592 -1.21 -11.30 -5.93
CA PRO A 592 -1.08 -10.85 -7.31
C PRO A 592 -2.28 -11.21 -8.18
N VAL A 593 -2.65 -10.30 -9.08
CA VAL A 593 -3.89 -10.40 -9.89
C VAL A 593 -3.96 -11.71 -10.68
N GLN A 594 -2.83 -12.27 -11.13
CA GLN A 594 -2.78 -13.55 -11.83
C GLN A 594 -3.38 -14.72 -11.03
N TYR A 595 -3.24 -14.71 -9.70
CA TYR A 595 -3.83 -15.74 -8.84
C TYR A 595 -5.33 -15.51 -8.62
N VAL A 596 -5.74 -14.25 -8.47
CA VAL A 596 -7.17 -13.89 -8.42
C VAL A 596 -7.87 -14.29 -9.71
N ARG A 597 -7.24 -14.00 -10.86
CA ARG A 597 -7.71 -14.44 -12.18
C ARG A 597 -7.92 -15.95 -12.25
N ALA A 598 -6.91 -16.71 -11.80
CA ALA A 598 -7.00 -18.16 -11.79
C ALA A 598 -8.15 -18.65 -10.90
N LEU A 599 -8.35 -18.05 -9.71
CA LEU A 599 -9.43 -18.42 -8.79
C LEU A 599 -10.82 -18.06 -9.33
N MET A 600 -10.99 -16.87 -9.92
CA MET A 600 -12.28 -16.40 -10.44
C MET A 600 -12.75 -17.13 -11.69
N LEU A 601 -11.80 -17.50 -12.56
CA LEU A 601 -12.08 -18.13 -13.86
C LEU A 601 -11.82 -19.65 -13.88
N ASP A 602 -11.57 -20.25 -12.72
CA ASP A 602 -11.27 -21.69 -12.56
C ASP A 602 -10.11 -22.19 -13.45
N LEU A 603 -9.09 -21.35 -13.62
CA LEU A 603 -7.87 -21.66 -14.38
C LEU A 603 -6.83 -22.34 -13.47
N PRO A 604 -5.83 -23.06 -14.02
CA PRO A 604 -4.71 -23.57 -13.23
C PRO A 604 -4.02 -22.44 -12.44
N ILE A 605 -3.64 -22.71 -11.19
CA ILE A 605 -2.88 -21.74 -10.38
C ILE A 605 -1.46 -21.68 -10.95
N PRO A 606 -0.94 -20.47 -11.31
CA PRO A 606 0.44 -20.28 -11.78
C PRO A 606 1.49 -20.85 -10.82
N GLU A 607 2.63 -21.31 -11.39
CA GLU A 607 3.75 -21.83 -10.61
C GLU A 607 4.59 -20.73 -9.99
#